data_e99202daafb51bf1faf3c743aa05b1f0
#
_entry.id   e99202daafb51bf1faf3c743aa05b1f0
#
_cell.length_a   1.000
_cell.length_b   1.000
_cell.length_c   1.000
_cell.angle_alpha   90.00
_cell.angle_beta   90.00
_cell.angle_gamma   90.00
#
_symmetry.space_group_name_H-M   'P 1'
#
loop_
_entity.id
_entity.type
_entity.pdbx_description
1 polymer ?
#
loop_
_entity_poly.entity_id
_entity_poly.type
_entity_poly.pdbx_seq_one_letter_code
_entity_poly.pdbx_strand_id
1 'polypeptide(L)'
;MTHHTTLRALGANPLLDLHSVKALIDNPQIGWGYIDQKIFCEPLFRLNSLRRLIVKRPVLTTAEVLLTAIHGKEKTHLLTGYVHKPYRDTYIMLAKHAGLDSMLLVKGTEGGIIPSFRAHAHIARYLKHNKGNENASIELAEVDEELDIDLAPLNLEREYRAENIPQGFPAAEVHPDYPGMKWDIAAVSTLCADRGRDALGGSPGATRDAVILGAAMALWHLGKEPDMAAAVARCTNVVDSGEALHRLMNGLAAMQN
;
A
#
# COMPACT_ATOMS: atom_id res chain seq x y z
N MET A 1 2.81 11.74 8.36
CA MET A 1 2.86 10.33 8.78
C MET A 1 3.25 9.48 7.60
N THR A 2 4.06 8.44 7.80
CA THR A 2 4.54 7.49 6.78
C THR A 2 4.49 6.07 7.35
N HIS A 3 4.60 5.05 6.50
CA HIS A 3 4.74 3.65 6.96
C HIS A 3 5.93 3.49 7.92
N HIS A 4 7.05 4.18 7.64
CA HIS A 4 8.22 4.23 8.51
C HIS A 4 7.87 4.65 9.94
N THR A 5 7.17 5.78 10.11
CA THR A 5 6.82 6.30 11.44
C THR A 5 5.80 5.41 12.16
N THR A 6 4.87 4.80 11.43
CA THR A 6 3.90 3.84 11.99
C THR A 6 4.58 2.56 12.47
N LEU A 7 5.51 2.00 11.69
CA LEU A 7 6.29 0.82 12.09
C LEU A 7 7.13 1.09 13.34
N ARG A 8 7.75 2.28 13.43
CA ARG A 8 8.45 2.68 14.66
C ARG A 8 7.52 2.77 15.86
N ALA A 9 6.30 3.29 15.70
CA ALA A 9 5.29 3.33 16.75
C ALA A 9 4.84 1.92 17.17
N LEU A 10 4.89 0.94 16.26
CA LEU A 10 4.68 -0.48 16.55
C LEU A 10 5.90 -1.16 17.21
N GLY A 11 7.00 -0.45 17.41
CA GLY A 11 8.22 -0.98 18.04
C GLY A 11 9.19 -1.67 17.09
N ALA A 12 8.99 -1.59 15.78
CA ALA A 12 9.90 -2.17 14.79
C ALA A 12 11.05 -1.24 14.42
N ASN A 13 12.17 -1.83 13.98
CA ASN A 13 13.23 -1.13 13.28
C ASN A 13 12.93 -1.14 11.77
N PRO A 14 12.54 -0.01 11.16
CA PRO A 14 12.22 0.03 9.73
C PRO A 14 13.46 0.14 8.82
N LEU A 15 14.68 0.19 9.38
CA LEU A 15 15.92 0.38 8.65
C LEU A 15 16.72 -0.93 8.50
N LEU A 16 16.04 -2.04 8.30
CA LEU A 16 16.67 -3.32 8.01
C LEU A 16 17.31 -3.32 6.63
N ASP A 17 18.43 -4.02 6.49
CA ASP A 17 19.02 -4.28 5.18
C ASP A 17 18.17 -5.23 4.32
N LEU A 18 18.43 -5.25 3.00
CA LEU A 18 17.63 -6.04 2.07
C LEU A 18 17.71 -7.55 2.32
N HIS A 19 18.82 -8.05 2.86
CA HIS A 19 18.98 -9.47 3.16
C HIS A 19 18.06 -9.86 4.34
N SER A 20 18.07 -9.06 5.39
CA SER A 20 17.17 -9.24 6.55
C SER A 20 15.70 -9.16 6.14
N VAL A 21 15.32 -8.15 5.32
CA VAL A 21 13.93 -8.06 4.82
C VAL A 21 13.55 -9.25 3.97
N LYS A 22 14.46 -9.73 3.10
CA LYS A 22 14.22 -10.94 2.31
C LYS A 22 13.97 -12.16 3.20
N ALA A 23 14.74 -12.32 4.29
CA ALA A 23 14.54 -13.42 5.24
C ALA A 23 13.16 -13.36 5.91
N LEU A 24 12.65 -12.16 6.23
CA LEU A 24 11.29 -11.99 6.75
C LEU A 24 10.23 -12.42 5.73
N ILE A 25 10.40 -12.04 4.47
CA ILE A 25 9.47 -12.39 3.38
C ILE A 25 9.48 -13.90 3.12
N ASP A 26 10.64 -14.53 3.15
CA ASP A 26 10.80 -15.98 2.93
C ASP A 26 10.33 -16.81 4.15
N ASN A 27 10.14 -16.22 5.31
CA ASN A 27 9.65 -16.91 6.50
C ASN A 27 8.14 -17.14 6.40
N PRO A 28 7.67 -18.42 6.38
CA PRO A 28 6.24 -18.74 6.21
C PRO A 28 5.34 -18.28 7.35
N GLN A 29 5.90 -17.97 8.53
CA GLN A 29 5.16 -17.43 9.67
C GLN A 29 5.04 -15.91 9.64
N ILE A 30 5.77 -15.23 8.74
CA ILE A 30 5.78 -13.78 8.58
C ILE A 30 5.25 -13.42 7.19
N GLY A 31 6.01 -13.66 6.14
CA GLY A 31 5.61 -13.50 4.74
C GLY A 31 5.50 -12.04 4.27
N TRP A 32 6.03 -11.09 5.04
CA TRP A 32 6.04 -9.66 4.70
C TRP A 32 7.30 -8.97 5.20
N GLY A 33 7.60 -7.79 4.66
CA GLY A 33 8.69 -6.96 5.12
C GLY A 33 8.52 -5.52 4.65
N TYR A 34 9.20 -4.59 5.30
CA TYR A 34 9.25 -3.18 4.92
C TYR A 34 10.65 -2.83 4.41
N ILE A 35 10.71 -2.15 3.29
CA ILE A 35 11.95 -1.69 2.69
C ILE A 35 11.96 -0.16 2.69
N ASP A 36 12.88 0.42 3.44
CA ASP A 36 13.05 1.88 3.48
C ASP A 36 13.90 2.37 2.31
N GLN A 37 13.46 3.43 1.65
CA GLN A 37 14.16 4.01 0.51
C GLN A 37 15.60 4.44 0.87
N LYS A 38 15.85 4.85 2.11
CA LYS A 38 17.17 5.21 2.59
C LYS A 38 18.16 4.04 2.49
N ILE A 39 17.65 2.81 2.65
CA ILE A 39 18.49 1.60 2.64
C ILE A 39 18.76 1.13 1.21
N PHE A 40 17.74 1.10 0.35
CA PHE A 40 17.92 0.52 -0.98
C PHE A 40 18.24 1.53 -2.08
N CYS A 41 17.95 2.81 -1.88
CA CYS A 41 18.22 3.85 -2.87
C CYS A 41 18.53 5.20 -2.19
N GLU A 42 19.67 5.25 -1.49
CA GLU A 42 20.12 6.44 -0.78
C GLU A 42 20.22 7.70 -1.66
N PRO A 43 20.69 7.65 -2.92
CA PRO A 43 20.73 8.84 -3.76
C PRO A 43 19.38 9.49 -3.96
N LEU A 44 18.32 8.68 -4.15
CA LEU A 44 16.96 9.17 -4.29
C LEU A 44 16.40 9.68 -2.95
N PHE A 45 16.71 8.99 -1.85
CA PHE A 45 16.34 9.44 -0.50
C PHE A 45 16.93 10.81 -0.17
N ARG A 46 18.16 11.10 -0.57
CA ARG A 46 18.80 12.41 -0.38
C ARG A 46 18.06 13.57 -1.07
N LEU A 47 17.28 13.29 -2.10
CA LEU A 47 16.45 14.29 -2.78
C LEU A 47 15.19 14.66 -1.98
N ASN A 48 14.89 14.02 -0.85
CA ASN A 48 13.72 14.35 -0.03
C ASN A 48 13.74 15.79 0.49
N SER A 49 14.92 16.34 0.83
CA SER A 49 15.05 17.75 1.23
C SER A 49 14.70 18.69 0.09
N LEU A 50 15.17 18.41 -1.11
CA LEU A 50 14.84 19.19 -2.31
C LEU A 50 13.35 19.08 -2.67
N ARG A 51 12.75 17.90 -2.54
CA ARG A 51 11.30 17.67 -2.79
C ARG A 51 10.41 18.54 -1.92
N ARG A 52 10.83 18.85 -0.69
CA ARG A 52 10.10 19.75 0.23
C ARG A 52 10.04 21.19 -0.25
N LEU A 53 11.03 21.63 -1.03
CA LEU A 53 11.08 22.97 -1.61
C LEU A 53 10.22 23.09 -2.87
N ILE A 54 9.76 21.98 -3.44
CA ILE A 54 8.94 21.96 -4.65
C ILE A 54 7.46 21.96 -4.22
N VAL A 55 6.75 23.04 -4.55
CA VAL A 55 5.32 23.19 -4.19
C VAL A 55 4.42 22.15 -4.84
N LYS A 56 4.78 21.65 -6.03
CA LYS A 56 4.04 20.62 -6.76
C LYS A 56 4.70 19.25 -6.62
N ARG A 57 3.90 18.20 -6.76
CA ARG A 57 4.39 16.82 -6.77
C ARG A 57 5.37 16.61 -7.94
N PRO A 58 6.65 16.31 -7.69
CA PRO A 58 7.62 16.08 -8.74
C PRO A 58 7.43 14.70 -9.39
N VAL A 59 7.91 14.52 -10.62
CA VAL A 59 7.87 13.23 -11.34
C VAL A 59 8.56 12.11 -10.56
N LEU A 60 9.56 12.44 -9.75
CA LEU A 60 10.26 11.47 -8.89
C LEU A 60 9.33 10.70 -7.98
N THR A 61 8.25 11.33 -7.47
CA THR A 61 7.28 10.64 -6.61
C THR A 61 6.44 9.59 -7.35
N THR A 62 6.41 9.63 -8.67
CA THR A 62 5.78 8.61 -9.50
C THR A 62 6.79 7.52 -9.85
N ALA A 63 8.00 7.89 -10.25
CA ALA A 63 9.04 6.94 -10.63
C ALA A 63 9.49 6.07 -9.45
N GLU A 64 9.62 6.62 -8.26
CA GLU A 64 10.09 5.90 -7.06
C GLU A 64 9.21 4.71 -6.65
N VAL A 65 7.90 4.75 -6.97
CA VAL A 65 6.96 3.65 -6.67
C VAL A 65 7.30 2.39 -7.47
N LEU A 66 8.00 2.55 -8.59
CA LEU A 66 8.34 1.46 -9.51
C LEU A 66 9.75 0.91 -9.30
N LEU A 67 10.48 1.46 -8.32
CA LEU A 67 11.78 0.93 -7.94
C LEU A 67 11.58 -0.37 -7.16
N THR A 68 11.92 -1.47 -7.80
CA THR A 68 11.74 -2.81 -7.22
C THR A 68 13.04 -3.24 -6.53
N ALA A 69 13.10 -3.06 -5.21
CA ALA A 69 14.26 -3.45 -4.40
C ALA A 69 14.41 -4.97 -4.25
N ILE A 70 13.31 -5.69 -4.30
CA ILE A 70 13.25 -7.17 -4.22
C ILE A 70 12.30 -7.65 -5.30
N HIS A 71 12.72 -8.70 -6.02
CA HIS A 71 11.91 -9.38 -7.02
C HIS A 71 11.40 -10.72 -6.50
N GLY A 72 10.20 -11.09 -6.88
CA GLY A 72 9.67 -12.43 -6.66
C GLY A 72 10.48 -13.47 -7.45
N LYS A 73 10.57 -14.69 -6.93
CA LYS A 73 11.28 -15.81 -7.60
C LYS A 73 10.64 -16.17 -8.94
N GLU A 74 9.33 -16.09 -9.03
CA GLU A 74 8.57 -16.42 -10.24
C GLU A 74 8.00 -15.16 -10.89
N LYS A 75 7.29 -14.35 -10.11
CA LYS A 75 6.59 -13.16 -10.59
C LYS A 75 6.70 -12.01 -9.61
N THR A 76 6.68 -10.80 -10.14
CA THR A 76 6.68 -9.56 -9.36
C THR A 76 5.46 -8.74 -9.73
N HIS A 77 4.64 -8.43 -8.73
CA HIS A 77 3.39 -7.70 -8.88
C HIS A 77 3.44 -6.39 -8.11
N LEU A 78 2.79 -5.35 -8.63
CA LEU A 78 2.68 -4.06 -7.95
C LEU A 78 1.21 -3.74 -7.65
N LEU A 79 0.95 -3.36 -6.41
CA LEU A 79 -0.30 -2.73 -6.00
C LEU A 79 0.01 -1.30 -5.57
N THR A 80 -0.56 -0.31 -6.25
CA THR A 80 -0.35 1.11 -5.92
C THR A 80 -1.58 1.94 -6.18
N GLY A 81 -1.59 3.17 -5.64
CA GLY A 81 -2.69 4.10 -5.79
C GLY A 81 -2.38 5.29 -6.70
N TYR A 82 -3.41 5.90 -7.24
CA TYR A 82 -3.32 7.16 -7.98
C TYR A 82 -4.49 8.09 -7.62
N VAL A 83 -4.34 9.39 -7.91
CA VAL A 83 -5.39 10.41 -7.68
C VAL A 83 -5.99 10.90 -8.99
N HIS A 84 -5.15 11.33 -9.92
CA HIS A 84 -5.56 11.99 -11.16
C HIS A 84 -5.48 11.03 -12.36
N LYS A 85 -6.53 11.00 -13.18
CA LYS A 85 -6.65 10.11 -14.36
C LYS A 85 -5.40 10.04 -15.25
N PRO A 86 -4.71 11.14 -15.61
CA PRO A 86 -3.53 11.06 -16.47
C PRO A 86 -2.38 10.21 -15.92
N TYR A 87 -2.30 10.04 -14.60
CA TYR A 87 -1.26 9.22 -13.99
C TYR A 87 -1.49 7.72 -14.17
N ARG A 88 -2.72 7.27 -14.39
CA ARG A 88 -3.05 5.87 -14.64
C ARG A 88 -2.21 5.28 -15.76
N ASP A 89 -2.29 5.87 -16.93
CA ASP A 89 -1.59 5.39 -18.14
C ASP A 89 -0.07 5.49 -17.98
N THR A 90 0.39 6.56 -17.32
CA THR A 90 1.81 6.73 -16.97
C THR A 90 2.31 5.59 -16.08
N TYR A 91 1.57 5.22 -15.03
CA TYR A 91 1.96 4.11 -14.15
C TYR A 91 2.01 2.77 -14.88
N ILE A 92 1.02 2.50 -15.74
CA ILE A 92 0.98 1.26 -16.53
C ILE A 92 2.18 1.18 -17.48
N MET A 93 2.47 2.26 -18.21
CA MET A 93 3.63 2.34 -19.09
C MET A 93 4.94 2.09 -18.32
N LEU A 94 5.11 2.73 -17.17
CA LEU A 94 6.30 2.58 -16.34
C LEU A 94 6.41 1.17 -15.74
N ALA A 95 5.29 0.54 -15.34
CA ALA A 95 5.30 -0.83 -14.83
C ALA A 95 5.73 -1.85 -15.89
N LYS A 96 5.30 -1.65 -17.14
CA LYS A 96 5.78 -2.44 -18.28
C LYS A 96 7.26 -2.26 -18.51
N HIS A 97 7.74 -1.01 -18.49
CA HIS A 97 9.16 -0.71 -18.63
C HIS A 97 10.01 -1.31 -17.49
N ALA A 98 9.49 -1.29 -16.27
CA ALA A 98 10.13 -1.91 -15.11
C ALA A 98 10.10 -3.45 -15.13
N GLY A 99 9.43 -4.07 -16.11
CA GLY A 99 9.38 -5.52 -16.27
C GLY A 99 8.47 -6.23 -15.27
N LEU A 100 7.53 -5.52 -14.63
CA LEU A 100 6.56 -6.13 -13.70
C LEU A 100 5.61 -7.08 -14.43
N ASP A 101 5.24 -8.17 -13.77
CA ASP A 101 4.32 -9.18 -14.33
C ASP A 101 2.86 -8.75 -14.28
N SER A 102 2.51 -7.93 -13.30
CA SER A 102 1.21 -7.27 -13.26
C SER A 102 1.22 -6.03 -12.37
N MET A 103 0.20 -5.21 -12.54
CA MET A 103 -0.06 -4.07 -11.65
C MET A 103 -1.55 -3.91 -11.44
N LEU A 104 -1.93 -3.66 -10.19
CA LEU A 104 -3.25 -3.19 -9.78
C LEU A 104 -3.15 -1.72 -9.35
N LEU A 105 -3.82 -0.86 -10.08
CA LEU A 105 -3.93 0.56 -9.78
C LEU A 105 -5.27 0.85 -9.13
N VAL A 106 -5.26 1.47 -7.96
CA VAL A 106 -6.46 1.87 -7.24
C VAL A 106 -6.59 3.37 -7.23
N LYS A 107 -7.75 3.90 -7.63
CA LYS A 107 -8.08 5.31 -7.42
C LYS A 107 -8.39 5.52 -5.94
N GLY A 108 -7.35 5.66 -5.15
CA GLY A 108 -7.43 5.70 -3.72
C GLY A 108 -7.60 7.11 -3.15
N THR A 109 -7.98 7.17 -1.90
CA THR A 109 -8.01 8.41 -1.13
C THR A 109 -6.58 8.91 -0.98
N GLU A 110 -6.32 10.16 -1.34
CA GLU A 110 -4.98 10.78 -1.29
C GLU A 110 -3.89 9.99 -2.05
N GLY A 111 -4.29 9.16 -3.03
CA GLY A 111 -3.36 8.33 -3.79
C GLY A 111 -2.91 7.05 -3.08
N GLY A 112 -3.56 6.68 -1.99
CA GLY A 112 -3.37 5.38 -1.33
C GLY A 112 -4.01 4.23 -2.09
N ILE A 113 -3.73 3.01 -1.66
CA ILE A 113 -4.28 1.78 -2.25
C ILE A 113 -5.70 1.45 -1.78
N ILE A 114 -6.25 2.24 -0.88
CA ILE A 114 -7.60 2.06 -0.36
C ILE A 114 -8.54 3.01 -1.10
N PRO A 115 -9.56 2.49 -1.80
CA PRO A 115 -10.55 3.31 -2.47
C PRO A 115 -11.44 4.06 -1.46
N SER A 116 -12.12 5.10 -1.94
CA SER A 116 -13.14 5.75 -1.14
C SER A 116 -14.36 4.84 -0.99
N PHE A 117 -14.81 4.62 0.24
CA PHE A 117 -16.05 3.88 0.51
C PHE A 117 -17.33 4.66 0.15
N ARG A 118 -17.21 5.92 -0.27
CA ARG A 118 -18.35 6.78 -0.65
C ARG A 118 -18.81 6.60 -2.08
N ALA A 119 -18.00 5.97 -2.92
CA ALA A 119 -18.25 5.78 -4.34
C ALA A 119 -17.76 4.39 -4.76
N HIS A 120 -18.12 4.00 -5.99
CA HIS A 120 -17.53 2.81 -6.58
C HIS A 120 -16.00 2.88 -6.54
N ALA A 121 -15.37 1.76 -6.22
CA ALA A 121 -13.92 1.66 -6.24
C ALA A 121 -13.44 1.55 -7.70
N HIS A 122 -12.85 2.63 -8.21
CA HIS A 122 -12.22 2.60 -9.52
C HIS A 122 -10.86 1.92 -9.43
N ILE A 123 -10.66 0.90 -10.23
CA ILE A 123 -9.39 0.19 -10.36
C ILE A 123 -9.03 0.05 -11.83
N ALA A 124 -7.72 -0.06 -12.10
CA ALA A 124 -7.20 -0.43 -13.41
C ALA A 124 -6.19 -1.56 -13.23
N ARG A 125 -6.21 -2.53 -14.14
CA ARG A 125 -5.34 -3.71 -14.10
C ARG A 125 -4.44 -3.74 -15.32
N TYR A 126 -3.19 -4.08 -15.09
CA TYR A 126 -2.25 -4.51 -16.13
C TYR A 126 -1.83 -5.94 -15.82
N LEU A 127 -1.91 -6.81 -16.81
CA LEU A 127 -1.44 -8.19 -16.76
C LEU A 127 -0.49 -8.40 -17.94
N LYS A 128 0.73 -8.88 -17.66
CA LYS A 128 1.68 -9.24 -18.72
C LYS A 128 1.18 -10.52 -19.40
N HIS A 129 0.77 -10.39 -20.66
CA HIS A 129 0.46 -11.55 -21.48
C HIS A 129 1.76 -12.13 -22.04
N ASN A 130 2.00 -13.41 -21.83
CA ASN A 130 3.04 -14.16 -22.52
C ASN A 130 2.62 -14.40 -23.99
N LYS A 131 2.63 -13.35 -24.81
CA LYS A 131 2.64 -13.54 -26.25
C LYS A 131 4.09 -13.80 -26.63
N GLY A 132 4.37 -15.00 -27.13
CA GLY A 132 5.70 -15.48 -27.52
C GLY A 132 6.34 -14.72 -28.70
N ASN A 133 6.45 -13.41 -28.60
CA ASN A 133 7.14 -12.58 -29.56
C ASN A 133 7.93 -11.49 -28.84
N GLU A 134 9.22 -11.69 -28.70
CA GLU A 134 10.17 -10.79 -28.01
C GLU A 134 10.38 -9.44 -28.72
N ASN A 135 9.79 -9.21 -29.88
CA ASN A 135 9.94 -8.01 -30.72
C ASN A 135 8.69 -7.13 -30.82
N ALA A 136 7.73 -7.27 -29.90
CA ALA A 136 6.61 -6.33 -29.89
C ALA A 136 7.09 -4.95 -29.42
N SER A 137 7.14 -3.98 -30.32
CA SER A 137 7.20 -2.56 -30.05
C SER A 137 6.36 -2.23 -28.80
N ILE A 138 6.84 -1.28 -28.00
CA ILE A 138 6.10 -0.73 -26.85
C ILE A 138 4.83 -0.07 -27.38
N GLU A 139 3.83 -0.88 -27.73
CA GLU A 139 2.49 -0.39 -27.97
C GLU A 139 1.96 0.11 -26.63
N LEU A 140 1.42 1.33 -26.64
CA LEU A 140 0.74 1.92 -25.49
C LEU A 140 -0.21 0.86 -24.94
N ALA A 141 0.04 0.49 -23.69
CA ALA A 141 -0.70 -0.56 -23.06
C ALA A 141 -2.17 -0.21 -23.05
N GLU A 142 -2.96 -0.97 -23.76
CA GLU A 142 -4.37 -1.05 -23.44
C GLU A 142 -4.46 -1.37 -21.95
N VAL A 143 -5.25 -0.59 -21.22
CA VAL A 143 -5.62 -0.93 -19.85
C VAL A 143 -6.38 -2.22 -20.00
N ASP A 144 -5.79 -3.34 -19.56
CA ASP A 144 -6.37 -4.65 -19.75
C ASP A 144 -7.81 -4.71 -19.18
N GLU A 145 -8.06 -3.93 -18.14
CA GLU A 145 -9.39 -3.83 -17.55
C GLU A 145 -9.51 -2.57 -16.66
N GLU A 146 -10.55 -1.79 -16.87
CA GLU A 146 -10.98 -0.70 -15.97
C GLU A 146 -12.32 -1.12 -15.36
N LEU A 147 -12.40 -1.19 -14.03
CA LEU A 147 -13.55 -1.71 -13.31
C LEU A 147 -13.99 -0.78 -12.21
N ASP A 148 -15.30 -0.72 -12.04
CA ASP A 148 -15.94 -0.15 -10.85
C ASP A 148 -16.43 -1.28 -9.95
N ILE A 149 -15.84 -1.41 -8.77
CA ILE A 149 -16.27 -2.39 -7.79
C ILE A 149 -17.43 -1.83 -6.99
N ASP A 150 -18.59 -2.49 -7.07
CA ASP A 150 -19.70 -2.21 -6.17
C ASP A 150 -19.41 -2.80 -4.78
N LEU A 151 -19.34 -1.93 -3.77
CA LEU A 151 -19.03 -2.32 -2.40
C LEU A 151 -20.27 -2.79 -1.61
N ALA A 152 -21.50 -2.52 -2.10
CA ALA A 152 -22.72 -2.88 -1.37
C ALA A 152 -22.90 -4.39 -1.16
N PRO A 153 -22.69 -5.25 -2.18
CA PRO A 153 -22.83 -6.68 -2.02
C PRO A 153 -21.75 -7.31 -1.13
N LEU A 154 -20.69 -6.56 -0.80
CA LEU A 154 -19.55 -7.04 -0.02
C LEU A 154 -19.74 -6.85 1.48
N ASN A 155 -20.89 -6.34 1.94
CA ASN A 155 -21.16 -5.99 3.33
C ASN A 155 -20.13 -5.02 3.94
N LEU A 156 -19.49 -4.21 3.11
CA LEU A 156 -18.62 -3.13 3.52
C LEU A 156 -19.42 -1.83 3.55
N GLU A 157 -19.33 -1.10 4.64
CA GLU A 157 -20.14 0.08 4.84
C GLU A 157 -19.68 1.24 3.96
N ARG A 158 -20.60 1.81 3.15
CA ARG A 158 -20.29 2.89 2.19
C ARG A 158 -20.16 4.27 2.82
N GLU A 159 -20.72 4.48 4.00
CA GLU A 159 -20.73 5.78 4.65
C GLU A 159 -19.50 6.04 5.52
N TYR A 160 -18.56 5.11 5.57
CA TYR A 160 -17.34 5.30 6.34
C TYR A 160 -16.59 6.54 5.88
N ARG A 161 -16.50 7.47 6.80
CA ARG A 161 -15.45 8.48 6.77
C ARG A 161 -14.23 7.89 7.45
N ALA A 162 -13.03 8.33 7.03
CA ALA A 162 -11.85 8.07 7.83
C ALA A 162 -12.15 8.41 9.29
N GLU A 163 -11.77 7.54 10.19
CA GLU A 163 -12.02 7.74 11.62
C GLU A 163 -11.48 9.10 12.06
N ASN A 164 -12.29 9.85 12.80
CA ASN A 164 -11.91 11.18 13.24
C ASN A 164 -10.73 11.12 14.20
N ILE A 165 -9.86 12.11 14.11
CA ILE A 165 -8.85 12.33 15.14
C ILE A 165 -9.57 12.70 16.44
N PRO A 166 -9.21 12.09 17.58
CA PRO A 166 -9.86 12.35 18.86
C PRO A 166 -9.83 13.83 19.23
N GLN A 167 -10.87 14.28 19.99
CA GLN A 167 -10.89 15.63 20.52
C GLN A 167 -9.73 15.83 21.51
N GLY A 168 -9.05 16.98 21.46
CA GLY A 168 -7.87 17.25 22.30
C GLY A 168 -6.60 16.55 21.85
N PHE A 169 -6.57 16.00 20.62
CA PHE A 169 -5.38 15.36 20.07
C PHE A 169 -4.18 16.31 20.03
N PRO A 170 -2.95 15.85 20.34
CA PRO A 170 -1.77 16.70 20.36
C PRO A 170 -1.54 17.46 19.07
N ALA A 171 -1.41 18.78 19.16
CA ALA A 171 -1.04 19.63 18.02
C ALA A 171 0.45 19.47 17.72
N ALA A 172 0.81 19.67 16.44
CA ALA A 172 2.20 19.73 16.04
C ALA A 172 2.87 20.95 16.64
N GLU A 173 4.09 20.78 17.13
CA GLU A 173 4.98 21.93 17.32
C GLU A 173 5.31 22.54 15.96
N VAL A 174 5.49 23.86 15.93
CA VAL A 174 5.87 24.56 14.69
C VAL A 174 7.25 24.06 14.25
N HIS A 175 7.27 23.22 13.25
CA HIS A 175 8.51 22.68 12.70
C HIS A 175 8.92 23.50 11.47
N PRO A 176 10.16 24.01 11.39
CA PRO A 176 10.61 24.83 10.25
C PRO A 176 10.39 24.16 8.89
N ASP A 177 10.60 22.85 8.82
CA ASP A 177 10.45 22.07 7.59
C ASP A 177 9.00 21.66 7.28
N TYR A 178 8.06 21.85 8.21
CA TYR A 178 6.66 21.43 8.10
C TYR A 178 5.69 22.46 8.71
N PRO A 179 5.70 23.70 8.21
CA PRO A 179 4.92 24.80 8.84
C PRO A 179 3.40 24.61 8.78
N GLY A 180 2.92 23.65 7.98
CA GLY A 180 1.49 23.35 7.82
C GLY A 180 1.01 22.10 8.56
N MET A 181 1.85 21.47 9.38
CA MET A 181 1.40 20.30 10.13
C MET A 181 0.44 20.71 11.26
N LYS A 182 -0.73 20.07 11.27
CA LYS A 182 -1.77 20.33 12.27
C LYS A 182 -1.57 19.49 13.54
N TRP A 183 -1.02 18.27 13.39
CA TRP A 183 -0.96 17.29 14.47
C TRP A 183 0.47 16.78 14.70
N ASP A 184 0.79 16.44 15.93
CA ASP A 184 2.06 15.79 16.27
C ASP A 184 2.23 14.45 15.52
N ILE A 185 3.38 14.28 14.86
CA ILE A 185 3.63 13.09 14.01
C ILE A 185 3.70 11.81 14.85
N ALA A 186 4.34 11.87 16.02
CA ALA A 186 4.50 10.69 16.86
C ALA A 186 3.14 10.23 17.38
N ALA A 187 2.31 11.18 17.84
CA ALA A 187 0.95 10.90 18.30
C ALA A 187 0.07 10.31 17.17
N VAL A 188 0.11 10.89 15.97
CA VAL A 188 -0.63 10.34 14.81
C VAL A 188 -0.13 8.96 14.45
N SER A 189 1.18 8.72 14.49
CA SER A 189 1.75 7.41 14.15
C SER A 189 1.36 6.35 15.16
N THR A 190 1.32 6.68 16.46
CA THR A 190 0.83 5.80 17.53
C THR A 190 -0.66 5.49 17.33
N LEU A 191 -1.49 6.51 17.09
CA LEU A 191 -2.92 6.31 16.83
C LEU A 191 -3.15 5.37 15.64
N CYS A 192 -2.41 5.54 14.55
CA CYS A 192 -2.52 4.67 13.37
C CYS A 192 -2.02 3.25 13.65
N ALA A 193 -0.97 3.10 14.45
CA ALA A 193 -0.45 1.81 14.88
C ALA A 193 -1.48 1.04 15.71
N ASP A 194 -2.11 1.72 16.67
CA ASP A 194 -3.13 1.12 17.54
C ASP A 194 -4.36 0.71 16.72
N ARG A 195 -4.90 1.61 15.89
CA ARG A 195 -6.03 1.29 15.01
C ARG A 195 -5.74 0.16 14.03
N GLY A 196 -4.51 0.11 13.50
CA GLY A 196 -4.07 -0.99 12.64
C GLY A 196 -4.05 -2.33 13.37
N ARG A 197 -3.53 -2.37 14.61
CA ARG A 197 -3.57 -3.58 15.45
C ARG A 197 -4.99 -4.00 15.78
N ASP A 198 -5.83 -3.08 16.19
CA ASP A 198 -7.23 -3.35 16.54
C ASP A 198 -7.99 -3.91 15.32
N ALA A 199 -7.80 -3.30 14.15
CA ALA A 199 -8.41 -3.74 12.89
C ALA A 199 -7.97 -5.18 12.51
N LEU A 200 -6.66 -5.48 12.61
CA LEU A 200 -6.13 -6.82 12.34
C LEU A 200 -6.50 -7.84 13.43
N GLY A 201 -6.87 -7.37 14.63
CA GLY A 201 -7.45 -8.18 15.70
C GLY A 201 -8.96 -8.39 15.59
N GLY A 202 -9.57 -7.94 14.48
CA GLY A 202 -10.99 -8.15 14.21
C GLY A 202 -11.92 -7.04 14.72
N SER A 203 -11.40 -5.99 15.35
CA SER A 203 -12.24 -4.89 15.83
C SER A 203 -12.97 -4.21 14.66
N PRO A 204 -14.31 -4.13 14.70
CA PRO A 204 -15.09 -3.55 13.60
C PRO A 204 -14.79 -2.06 13.43
N GLY A 205 -14.82 -1.58 12.18
CA GLY A 205 -14.61 -0.17 11.88
C GLY A 205 -14.02 0.07 10.50
N ALA A 206 -13.92 1.34 10.11
CA ALA A 206 -13.44 1.76 8.80
C ALA A 206 -12.04 1.23 8.47
N THR A 207 -11.14 1.17 9.46
CA THR A 207 -9.78 0.66 9.27
C THR A 207 -9.78 -0.83 8.94
N ARG A 208 -10.61 -1.64 9.64
CA ARG A 208 -10.75 -3.08 9.36
C ARG A 208 -11.28 -3.32 7.95
N ASP A 209 -12.35 -2.63 7.56
CA ASP A 209 -12.95 -2.79 6.23
C ASP A 209 -11.98 -2.34 5.13
N ALA A 210 -11.22 -1.27 5.35
CA ALA A 210 -10.19 -0.82 4.42
C ALA A 210 -9.07 -1.87 4.22
N VAL A 211 -8.60 -2.49 5.29
CA VAL A 211 -7.59 -3.56 5.23
C VAL A 211 -8.14 -4.78 4.47
N ILE A 212 -9.36 -5.21 4.81
CA ILE A 212 -10.03 -6.33 4.13
C ILE A 212 -10.18 -6.07 2.64
N LEU A 213 -10.71 -4.90 2.26
CA LEU A 213 -10.91 -4.55 0.86
C LEU A 213 -9.58 -4.48 0.08
N GLY A 214 -8.56 -3.84 0.66
CA GLY A 214 -7.23 -3.76 0.04
C GLY A 214 -6.60 -5.14 -0.22
N ALA A 215 -6.69 -6.03 0.77
CA ALA A 215 -6.21 -7.41 0.64
C ALA A 215 -7.04 -8.23 -0.36
N ALA A 216 -8.36 -8.08 -0.34
CA ALA A 216 -9.27 -8.76 -1.27
C ALA A 216 -9.01 -8.37 -2.72
N MET A 217 -8.83 -7.07 -3.00
CA MET A 217 -8.45 -6.59 -4.33
C MET A 217 -7.13 -7.22 -4.82
N ALA A 218 -6.15 -7.37 -3.93
CA ALA A 218 -4.89 -8.02 -4.27
C ALA A 218 -5.09 -9.52 -4.59
N LEU A 219 -5.83 -10.25 -3.75
CA LEU A 219 -6.09 -11.68 -3.96
C LEU A 219 -6.85 -11.93 -5.27
N TRP A 220 -7.89 -11.14 -5.54
CA TRP A 220 -8.64 -11.23 -6.78
C TRP A 220 -7.77 -10.88 -7.99
N HIS A 221 -6.98 -9.79 -7.93
CA HIS A 221 -6.07 -9.42 -9.00
C HIS A 221 -5.07 -10.52 -9.35
N LEU A 222 -4.56 -11.21 -8.34
CA LEU A 222 -3.60 -12.31 -8.49
C LEU A 222 -4.25 -13.64 -8.89
N GLY A 223 -5.58 -13.67 -9.09
CA GLY A 223 -6.32 -14.88 -9.42
C GLY A 223 -6.30 -15.94 -8.31
N LYS A 224 -6.10 -15.52 -7.06
CA LYS A 224 -6.14 -16.40 -5.87
C LYS A 224 -7.56 -16.67 -5.39
N GLU A 225 -8.50 -15.82 -5.82
CA GLU A 225 -9.93 -15.97 -5.60
C GLU A 225 -10.67 -15.68 -6.91
N PRO A 226 -11.79 -16.37 -7.17
CA PRO A 226 -12.51 -16.26 -8.43
C PRO A 226 -13.19 -14.92 -8.63
N ASP A 227 -13.63 -14.29 -7.55
CA ASP A 227 -14.32 -13.00 -7.56
C ASP A 227 -14.05 -12.19 -6.28
N MET A 228 -14.54 -10.95 -6.27
CA MET A 228 -14.31 -10.04 -5.16
C MET A 228 -15.04 -10.47 -3.88
N ALA A 229 -16.20 -11.10 -3.99
CA ALA A 229 -16.96 -11.55 -2.82
C ALA A 229 -16.23 -12.68 -2.09
N ALA A 230 -15.72 -13.66 -2.84
CA ALA A 230 -14.89 -14.73 -2.29
C ALA A 230 -13.61 -14.19 -1.66
N ALA A 231 -12.96 -13.22 -2.31
CA ALA A 231 -11.76 -12.57 -1.78
C ALA A 231 -12.04 -11.83 -0.46
N VAL A 232 -13.13 -11.06 -0.39
CA VAL A 232 -13.55 -10.37 0.84
C VAL A 232 -13.87 -11.37 1.95
N ALA A 233 -14.63 -12.42 1.66
CA ALA A 233 -14.97 -13.46 2.65
C ALA A 233 -13.71 -14.11 3.21
N ARG A 234 -12.74 -14.47 2.36
CA ARG A 234 -11.46 -15.03 2.80
C ARG A 234 -10.66 -14.06 3.67
N CYS A 235 -10.51 -12.80 3.27
CA CYS A 235 -9.81 -11.81 4.06
C CYS A 235 -10.48 -11.56 5.41
N THR A 236 -11.81 -11.51 5.44
CA THR A 236 -12.61 -11.40 6.67
C THR A 236 -12.28 -12.55 7.63
N ASN A 237 -12.31 -13.78 7.14
CA ASN A 237 -12.00 -14.97 7.97
C ASN A 237 -10.56 -14.91 8.53
N VAL A 238 -9.58 -14.47 7.74
CA VAL A 238 -8.18 -14.35 8.19
C VAL A 238 -8.02 -13.28 9.26
N VAL A 239 -8.75 -12.16 9.15
CA VAL A 239 -8.76 -11.11 10.18
C VAL A 239 -9.46 -11.60 11.45
N ASP A 240 -10.65 -12.19 11.32
CA ASP A 240 -11.47 -12.63 12.45
C ASP A 240 -10.86 -13.81 13.21
N SER A 241 -10.06 -14.64 12.55
CA SER A 241 -9.27 -15.70 13.20
C SER A 241 -8.04 -15.19 13.97
N GLY A 242 -7.67 -13.92 13.81
CA GLY A 242 -6.47 -13.33 14.40
C GLY A 242 -5.16 -13.71 13.69
N GLU A 243 -5.21 -14.48 12.59
CA GLU A 243 -4.00 -14.88 11.86
C GLU A 243 -3.25 -13.67 11.28
N ALA A 244 -4.00 -12.67 10.77
CA ALA A 244 -3.40 -11.46 10.24
C ALA A 244 -2.62 -10.69 11.31
N LEU A 245 -3.17 -10.53 12.51
CA LEU A 245 -2.50 -9.90 13.64
C LEU A 245 -1.29 -10.71 14.08
N HIS A 246 -1.42 -12.04 14.16
CA HIS A 246 -0.31 -12.92 14.55
C HIS A 246 0.88 -12.77 13.59
N ARG A 247 0.66 -12.73 12.28
CA ARG A 247 1.72 -12.51 11.26
C ARG A 247 2.36 -11.14 11.39
N LEU A 248 1.56 -10.10 11.67
CA LEU A 248 2.11 -8.76 11.95
C LEU A 248 3.04 -8.82 13.17
N MET A 249 2.59 -9.38 14.29
CA MET A 249 3.37 -9.43 15.53
C MET A 249 4.66 -10.24 15.37
N ASN A 250 4.63 -11.35 14.65
CA ASN A 250 5.84 -12.13 14.36
C ASN A 250 6.86 -11.29 13.56
N GLY A 251 6.40 -10.55 12.55
CA GLY A 251 7.26 -9.67 11.77
C GLY A 251 7.85 -8.54 12.62
N LEU A 252 7.02 -7.89 13.44
CA LEU A 252 7.49 -6.82 14.33
C LEU A 252 8.55 -7.33 15.33
N ALA A 253 8.34 -8.49 15.92
CA ALA A 253 9.31 -9.11 16.83
C ALA A 253 10.65 -9.39 16.13
N ALA A 254 10.60 -9.89 14.90
CA ALA A 254 11.80 -10.16 14.10
C ALA A 254 12.51 -8.88 13.58
N MET A 255 11.83 -7.75 13.58
CA MET A 255 12.37 -6.43 13.18
C MET A 255 12.94 -5.62 14.36
N GLN A 256 12.92 -6.14 15.57
CA GLN A 256 13.48 -5.44 16.75
C GLN A 256 14.99 -5.64 16.91
N ASN A 257 15.56 -6.63 16.27
CA ASN A 257 16.98 -6.97 16.26
C ASN A 257 17.65 -6.36 14.99
#